data_85e49a198ec38b8a8a23a945e3b783d7
#
_entry.id   85e49a198ec38b8a8a23a945e3b783d7
#
_cell.length_a   1.000
_cell.length_b   1.000
_cell.length_c   1.000
_cell.angle_alpha   90.00
_cell.angle_beta   90.00
_cell.angle_gamma   90.00
#
_symmetry.space_group_name_H-M   'P 1'
#
loop_
_entity.id
_entity.type
_entity.pdbx_description
1 polymer ?
#
loop_
_entity_poly.entity_id
_entity_poly.type
_entity_poly.pdbx_seq_one_letter_code
_entity_poly.pdbx_strand_id
1 'polypeptide(L)'
;MKRHYIGKLLAGMTIAASMVSSAAMADDMRIALVVKALGIGFFEAAAKGAEEAAAELGGVEVIYTGPTDTTAEGQIEVINSLIAQGVDAIAISANDPDALVPALKKAMSRGITVVSWDSGVAPEGRQMHLNPSSTDLIGNTIIKLAADHMPGGGDVAILSATATATNQNAWIDAAKAVLPNYSGVNLVATVYGDDLSDKSYREAQGLMATYPDLKAIIAPTTVGILASCQAVTDAGKIGDINVTGLGLPSEMAGCVDSGATKSFAIWNPIDLGYAATMIAHNISKGAKTGPGAVVPMGRMGNATLDDSGSAAMSDPFTYDSSNIDQFKSIF
;
A
#
# COMPACT_ATOMS: atom_id res chain seq x y z
N MET A 1 23.98 3.55 -101.39
CA MET A 1 22.83 3.07 -100.63
C MET A 1 23.29 2.15 -99.57
N LYS A 2 23.33 2.60 -98.31
CA LYS A 2 23.50 1.77 -97.08
C LYS A 2 22.76 2.45 -95.99
N ARG A 3 21.68 1.85 -95.50
CA ARG A 3 20.82 2.28 -94.38
C ARG A 3 21.48 1.83 -93.08
N HIS A 4 21.69 2.74 -92.18
CA HIS A 4 22.11 2.48 -90.78
C HIS A 4 20.83 2.39 -89.94
N TYR A 5 20.64 1.27 -89.23
CA TYR A 5 19.66 1.12 -88.18
C TYR A 5 20.33 1.46 -86.85
N ILE A 6 19.77 2.44 -86.17
CA ILE A 6 20.16 2.80 -84.82
C ILE A 6 19.22 2.11 -83.84
N GLY A 7 19.75 1.15 -83.10
CA GLY A 7 18.97 0.49 -82.03
C GLY A 7 18.98 1.37 -80.77
N LYS A 8 17.77 1.64 -80.29
CA LYS A 8 17.58 2.30 -78.96
C LYS A 8 17.59 1.26 -77.86
N LEU A 9 18.58 1.24 -76.99
CA LEU A 9 18.53 0.56 -75.70
C LEU A 9 17.69 1.39 -74.73
N LEU A 10 16.55 0.81 -74.27
CA LEU A 10 15.82 1.27 -73.11
C LEU A 10 16.47 0.62 -71.86
N ALA A 11 17.14 1.41 -71.02
CA ALA A 11 17.55 0.99 -69.71
C ALA A 11 16.33 1.11 -68.74
N GLY A 12 15.77 -0.02 -68.36
CA GLY A 12 14.75 -0.06 -67.31
C GLY A 12 15.36 0.15 -65.94
N MET A 13 15.06 1.28 -65.32
CA MET A 13 15.46 1.61 -63.95
C MET A 13 14.40 1.11 -62.98
N THR A 14 14.65 -0.07 -62.39
CA THR A 14 13.77 -0.63 -61.32
C THR A 14 14.05 0.10 -60.04
N ILE A 15 13.17 0.99 -59.62
CA ILE A 15 13.17 1.60 -58.28
C ILE A 15 12.66 0.59 -57.27
N ALA A 16 13.55 -0.05 -56.52
CA ALA A 16 13.18 -0.84 -55.35
C ALA A 16 12.74 0.12 -54.24
N ALA A 17 11.45 0.28 -54.02
CA ALA A 17 10.92 0.97 -52.87
C ALA A 17 11.16 0.10 -51.66
N SER A 18 12.21 0.40 -50.86
CA SER A 18 12.40 -0.12 -49.52
C SER A 18 11.31 0.42 -48.62
N MET A 19 10.28 -0.38 -48.32
CA MET A 19 9.35 -0.12 -47.21
C MET A 19 10.16 -0.23 -45.90
N VAL A 20 10.57 0.89 -45.36
CA VAL A 20 11.00 1.00 -43.97
C VAL A 20 9.71 0.86 -43.17
N SER A 21 9.43 -0.36 -42.68
CA SER A 21 8.46 -0.56 -41.61
C SER A 21 8.97 0.16 -40.39
N SER A 22 8.47 1.37 -40.14
CA SER A 22 8.55 1.97 -38.82
C SER A 22 7.82 1.00 -37.88
N ALA A 23 8.56 0.21 -37.11
CA ALA A 23 8.00 -0.43 -35.94
C ALA A 23 7.49 0.72 -35.07
N ALA A 24 6.16 0.91 -35.02
CA ALA A 24 5.57 1.76 -34.02
C ALA A 24 6.05 1.18 -32.68
N MET A 25 6.92 1.88 -31.98
CA MET A 25 7.18 1.61 -30.57
C MET A 25 5.83 1.73 -29.91
N ALA A 26 5.30 0.64 -29.39
CA ALA A 26 4.12 0.71 -28.55
C ALA A 26 4.49 1.63 -27.38
N ASP A 27 3.69 2.63 -27.12
CA ASP A 27 3.86 3.45 -25.93
C ASP A 27 3.84 2.53 -24.70
N ASP A 28 4.74 2.79 -23.75
CA ASP A 28 4.78 2.03 -22.50
C ASP A 28 3.43 2.13 -21.79
N MET A 29 2.97 1.02 -21.23
CA MET A 29 1.76 0.98 -20.42
C MET A 29 1.97 1.80 -19.15
N ARG A 30 1.09 2.77 -18.89
CA ARG A 30 1.21 3.70 -17.78
C ARG A 30 0.34 3.28 -16.62
N ILE A 31 0.97 2.85 -15.51
CA ILE A 31 0.30 2.40 -14.29
C ILE A 31 0.56 3.42 -13.18
N ALA A 32 -0.49 4.07 -12.68
CA ALA A 32 -0.38 4.98 -11.56
C ALA A 32 -0.49 4.22 -10.23
N LEU A 33 0.55 4.28 -9.41
CA LEU A 33 0.53 3.84 -8.01
C LEU A 33 0.14 5.05 -7.16
N VAL A 34 -1.14 5.10 -6.77
CA VAL A 34 -1.71 6.20 -6.00
C VAL A 34 -1.72 5.85 -4.52
N VAL A 35 -1.06 6.68 -3.71
CA VAL A 35 -0.90 6.48 -2.27
C VAL A 35 -1.78 7.44 -1.45
N LYS A 36 -1.93 7.17 -0.15
CA LYS A 36 -2.73 8.02 0.75
C LYS A 36 -2.16 9.43 0.88
N ALA A 37 -0.84 9.52 1.04
CA ALA A 37 -0.09 10.77 1.00
C ALA A 37 1.36 10.47 0.61
N LEU A 38 2.01 11.43 -0.06
CA LEU A 38 3.43 11.38 -0.37
C LEU A 38 4.28 11.60 0.89
N GLY A 39 5.51 11.07 0.90
CA GLY A 39 6.47 11.26 2.01
C GLY A 39 6.26 10.31 3.20
N ILE A 40 5.40 9.31 3.10
CA ILE A 40 5.25 8.24 4.10
C ILE A 40 6.15 7.07 3.72
N GLY A 41 7.10 6.68 4.59
CA GLY A 41 8.12 5.66 4.34
C GLY A 41 7.55 4.33 3.83
N PHE A 42 6.38 3.91 4.33
CA PHE A 42 5.66 2.73 3.85
C PHE A 42 5.36 2.79 2.34
N PHE A 43 4.86 3.93 1.86
CA PHE A 43 4.52 4.11 0.44
C PHE A 43 5.76 4.32 -0.44
N GLU A 44 6.81 4.94 0.10
CA GLU A 44 8.10 5.04 -0.59
C GLU A 44 8.72 3.65 -0.82
N ALA A 45 8.60 2.75 0.16
CA ALA A 45 9.02 1.36 0.01
C ALA A 45 8.15 0.60 -1.01
N ALA A 46 6.83 0.82 -1.00
CA ALA A 46 5.93 0.21 -1.99
C ALA A 46 6.23 0.69 -3.42
N ALA A 47 6.59 1.97 -3.60
CA ALA A 47 7.00 2.51 -4.89
C ALA A 47 8.21 1.76 -5.48
N LYS A 48 9.22 1.41 -4.66
CA LYS A 48 10.36 0.60 -5.10
C LYS A 48 9.90 -0.75 -5.66
N GLY A 49 8.94 -1.39 -5.00
CA GLY A 49 8.37 -2.65 -5.49
C GLY A 49 7.61 -2.49 -6.80
N ALA A 50 6.89 -1.40 -6.98
CA ALA A 50 6.22 -1.09 -8.24
C ALA A 50 7.21 -0.89 -9.38
N GLU A 51 8.34 -0.21 -9.14
CA GLU A 51 9.43 -0.06 -10.09
C GLU A 51 10.08 -1.41 -10.46
N GLU A 52 10.26 -2.30 -9.47
CA GLU A 52 10.75 -3.67 -9.73
C GLU A 52 9.78 -4.45 -10.62
N ALA A 53 8.47 -4.33 -10.39
CA ALA A 53 7.45 -4.96 -11.24
C ALA A 53 7.49 -4.41 -12.68
N ALA A 54 7.62 -3.10 -12.84
CA ALA A 54 7.73 -2.46 -14.16
C ALA A 54 8.97 -2.93 -14.92
N ALA A 55 10.11 -3.03 -14.22
CA ALA A 55 11.36 -3.53 -14.81
C ALA A 55 11.25 -5.00 -15.26
N GLU A 56 10.55 -5.86 -14.48
CA GLU A 56 10.32 -7.26 -14.82
C GLU A 56 9.36 -7.39 -16.02
N LEU A 57 8.28 -6.60 -16.05
CA LEU A 57 7.29 -6.64 -17.12
C LEU A 57 7.81 -6.13 -18.47
N GLY A 58 8.68 -5.12 -18.43
CA GLY A 58 9.13 -4.40 -19.64
C GLY A 58 7.99 -3.65 -20.33
N GLY A 59 8.25 -2.45 -20.86
CA GLY A 59 7.23 -1.63 -21.52
C GLY A 59 6.12 -1.17 -20.56
N VAL A 60 6.47 -0.93 -19.29
CA VAL A 60 5.60 -0.37 -18.25
C VAL A 60 6.27 0.82 -17.61
N GLU A 61 5.57 1.95 -17.55
CA GLU A 61 5.91 3.14 -16.78
C GLU A 61 5.08 3.17 -15.51
N VAL A 62 5.72 3.25 -14.34
CA VAL A 62 5.04 3.50 -13.07
C VAL A 62 4.99 4.98 -12.77
N ILE A 63 3.81 5.51 -12.47
CA ILE A 63 3.58 6.87 -12.00
C ILE A 63 3.31 6.81 -10.51
N TYR A 64 4.34 6.99 -9.66
CA TYR A 64 4.15 7.12 -8.22
C TYR A 64 3.59 8.51 -7.90
N THR A 65 2.40 8.57 -7.30
CA THR A 65 1.71 9.83 -7.03
C THR A 65 0.73 9.71 -5.86
N GLY A 66 0.37 10.84 -5.32
CA GLY A 66 -0.62 10.97 -4.25
C GLY A 66 -0.77 12.44 -3.83
N PRO A 67 -1.72 12.75 -2.95
CA PRO A 67 -1.80 14.06 -2.34
C PRO A 67 -0.66 14.27 -1.33
N THR A 68 -0.52 15.48 -0.82
CA THR A 68 0.43 15.82 0.25
C THR A 68 -0.19 15.67 1.65
N ASP A 69 -1.48 15.43 1.71
CA ASP A 69 -2.27 15.19 2.92
C ASP A 69 -3.13 13.93 2.77
N THR A 70 -3.60 13.39 3.87
CA THR A 70 -4.40 12.15 3.91
C THR A 70 -5.90 12.42 3.74
N THR A 71 -6.27 13.20 2.71
CA THR A 71 -7.67 13.56 2.43
C THR A 71 -8.22 12.86 1.18
N ALA A 72 -9.52 12.58 1.19
CA ALA A 72 -10.21 12.03 0.03
C ALA A 72 -10.24 13.05 -1.12
N GLU A 73 -10.41 14.32 -0.82
CA GLU A 73 -10.43 15.43 -1.79
C GLU A 73 -9.13 15.50 -2.57
N GLY A 74 -7.98 15.45 -1.87
CA GLY A 74 -6.65 15.43 -2.52
C GLY A 74 -6.49 14.23 -3.45
N GLN A 75 -6.97 13.04 -3.05
CA GLN A 75 -6.93 11.86 -3.93
C GLN A 75 -7.87 12.00 -5.13
N ILE A 76 -9.05 12.60 -4.98
CA ILE A 76 -9.98 12.86 -6.11
C ILE A 76 -9.32 13.77 -7.15
N GLU A 77 -8.58 14.79 -6.74
CA GLU A 77 -7.82 15.67 -7.65
C GLU A 77 -6.76 14.87 -8.42
N VAL A 78 -6.00 14.03 -7.73
CA VAL A 78 -5.00 13.12 -8.34
C VAL A 78 -5.67 12.19 -9.36
N ILE A 79 -6.76 11.50 -8.98
CA ILE A 79 -7.50 10.60 -9.88
C ILE A 79 -8.00 11.35 -11.13
N ASN A 80 -8.56 12.55 -10.98
CA ASN A 80 -9.03 13.34 -12.12
C ASN A 80 -7.86 13.75 -13.05
N SER A 81 -6.71 14.08 -12.49
CA SER A 81 -5.49 14.37 -13.27
C SER A 81 -5.02 13.15 -14.07
N LEU A 82 -4.99 11.97 -13.45
CA LEU A 82 -4.63 10.71 -14.12
C LEU A 82 -5.60 10.34 -15.24
N ILE A 83 -6.91 10.55 -15.01
CA ILE A 83 -7.93 10.37 -16.06
C ILE A 83 -7.68 11.32 -17.25
N ALA A 84 -7.30 12.57 -16.99
CA ALA A 84 -6.99 13.54 -18.04
C ALA A 84 -5.71 13.19 -18.81
N GLN A 85 -4.73 12.60 -18.14
CA GLN A 85 -3.48 12.11 -18.73
C GLN A 85 -3.68 10.81 -19.55
N GLY A 86 -4.81 10.11 -19.38
CA GLY A 86 -5.09 8.86 -20.09
C GLY A 86 -4.16 7.72 -19.68
N VAL A 87 -3.94 7.51 -18.39
CA VAL A 87 -3.21 6.35 -17.88
C VAL A 87 -3.98 5.05 -18.15
N ASP A 88 -3.29 3.91 -18.24
CA ASP A 88 -3.92 2.62 -18.53
C ASP A 88 -4.50 1.97 -17.27
N ALA A 89 -3.88 2.20 -16.12
CA ALA A 89 -4.33 1.65 -14.85
C ALA A 89 -4.07 2.59 -13.67
N ILE A 90 -4.91 2.46 -12.64
CA ILE A 90 -4.78 3.11 -11.33
C ILE A 90 -4.79 2.00 -10.27
N ALA A 91 -3.69 1.86 -9.55
CA ALA A 91 -3.60 1.07 -8.33
C ALA A 91 -3.61 2.04 -7.14
N ILE A 92 -4.69 2.03 -6.33
CA ILE A 92 -4.93 3.04 -5.30
C ILE A 92 -5.02 2.45 -3.89
N SER A 93 -4.29 3.06 -2.94
CA SER A 93 -4.52 2.93 -1.50
C SER A 93 -5.37 4.11 -1.03
N ALA A 94 -6.59 3.83 -0.59
CA ALA A 94 -7.63 4.85 -0.41
C ALA A 94 -7.62 5.52 0.97
N ASN A 95 -7.86 6.83 1.00
CA ASN A 95 -8.12 7.58 2.24
C ASN A 95 -9.57 7.42 2.73
N ASP A 96 -10.51 7.17 1.81
CA ASP A 96 -11.92 6.98 2.10
C ASP A 96 -12.51 5.95 1.12
N PRO A 97 -13.29 4.96 1.61
CA PRO A 97 -13.80 3.88 0.75
C PRO A 97 -14.85 4.34 -0.24
N ASP A 98 -15.69 5.31 0.13
CA ASP A 98 -16.90 5.71 -0.59
C ASP A 98 -16.70 7.00 -1.40
N ALA A 99 -16.01 7.99 -0.83
CA ALA A 99 -15.80 9.30 -1.45
C ALA A 99 -15.07 9.21 -2.81
N LEU A 100 -14.19 8.21 -2.99
CA LEU A 100 -13.42 8.03 -4.22
C LEU A 100 -14.21 7.34 -5.35
N VAL A 101 -15.31 6.63 -5.00
CA VAL A 101 -16.09 5.81 -5.96
C VAL A 101 -16.52 6.58 -7.20
N PRO A 102 -17.07 7.80 -7.13
CA PRO A 102 -17.51 8.52 -8.33
C PRO A 102 -16.36 8.80 -9.31
N ALA A 103 -15.18 9.21 -8.80
CA ALA A 103 -14.01 9.49 -9.63
C ALA A 103 -13.44 8.21 -10.26
N LEU A 104 -13.38 7.12 -9.50
CA LEU A 104 -12.88 5.84 -9.99
C LEU A 104 -13.83 5.16 -10.98
N LYS A 105 -15.16 5.27 -10.79
CA LYS A 105 -16.15 4.87 -11.81
C LYS A 105 -15.98 5.64 -13.11
N LYS A 106 -15.68 6.94 -13.03
CA LYS A 106 -15.36 7.75 -14.21
C LYS A 106 -14.08 7.25 -14.89
N ALA A 107 -13.04 6.86 -14.14
CA ALA A 107 -11.83 6.25 -14.70
C ALA A 107 -12.17 4.94 -15.44
N MET A 108 -12.88 4.02 -14.79
CA MET A 108 -13.29 2.74 -15.39
C MET A 108 -14.18 2.93 -16.64
N SER A 109 -15.08 3.93 -16.65
CA SER A 109 -15.90 4.23 -17.82
C SER A 109 -15.10 4.72 -19.04
N ARG A 110 -13.85 5.13 -18.83
CA ARG A 110 -12.90 5.52 -19.89
C ARG A 110 -11.92 4.39 -20.26
N GLY A 111 -12.16 3.20 -19.72
CA GLY A 111 -11.33 2.04 -20.02
C GLY A 111 -10.06 1.92 -19.14
N ILE A 112 -9.90 2.78 -18.12
CA ILE A 112 -8.79 2.70 -17.19
C ILE A 112 -9.05 1.56 -16.21
N THR A 113 -8.10 0.65 -16.07
CA THR A 113 -8.16 -0.40 -15.03
C THR A 113 -8.02 0.23 -13.65
N VAL A 114 -8.88 -0.16 -12.71
CA VAL A 114 -8.82 0.31 -11.32
C VAL A 114 -8.73 -0.87 -10.37
N VAL A 115 -7.67 -0.92 -9.59
CA VAL A 115 -7.48 -1.85 -8.48
C VAL A 115 -7.19 -1.07 -7.20
N SER A 116 -7.65 -1.56 -6.06
CA SER A 116 -7.20 -1.01 -4.78
C SER A 116 -6.26 -1.98 -4.08
N TRP A 117 -5.36 -1.42 -3.28
CA TRP A 117 -4.37 -2.16 -2.51
C TRP A 117 -4.17 -1.51 -1.15
N ASP A 118 -3.66 -2.22 -0.15
CA ASP A 118 -3.49 -1.73 1.23
C ASP A 118 -4.82 -1.27 1.84
N SER A 119 -5.28 -0.08 1.51
CA SER A 119 -6.57 0.49 1.96
C SER A 119 -7.59 0.48 0.82
N GLY A 120 -8.72 -0.19 1.05
CA GLY A 120 -9.69 -0.51 0.00
C GLY A 120 -10.64 0.63 -0.35
N VAL A 121 -11.06 0.63 -1.61
CA VAL A 121 -12.23 1.36 -2.10
C VAL A 121 -13.43 0.43 -2.06
N ALA A 122 -14.65 0.96 -1.90
CA ALA A 122 -15.88 0.17 -2.03
C ALA A 122 -15.93 -0.59 -3.37
N PRO A 123 -16.53 -1.79 -3.40
CA PRO A 123 -16.46 -2.69 -4.57
C PRO A 123 -16.85 -2.06 -5.89
N GLU A 124 -17.77 -1.09 -5.88
CA GLU A 124 -18.24 -0.40 -7.09
C GLU A 124 -17.20 0.52 -7.71
N GLY A 125 -16.17 0.89 -6.97
CA GLY A 125 -15.08 1.78 -7.42
C GLY A 125 -13.83 1.05 -7.87
N ARG A 126 -13.82 -0.30 -7.89
CA ARG A 126 -12.63 -1.11 -8.21
C ARG A 126 -12.97 -2.42 -8.91
N GLN A 127 -11.99 -3.03 -9.54
CA GLN A 127 -12.13 -4.37 -10.14
C GLN A 127 -11.68 -5.49 -9.19
N MET A 128 -10.69 -5.21 -8.32
CA MET A 128 -10.31 -6.07 -7.19
C MET A 128 -9.60 -5.26 -6.09
N HIS A 129 -9.45 -5.88 -4.92
CA HIS A 129 -8.65 -5.35 -3.81
C HIS A 129 -7.58 -6.33 -3.35
N LEU A 130 -6.37 -5.83 -3.15
CA LEU A 130 -5.27 -6.57 -2.54
C LEU A 130 -5.07 -6.10 -1.10
N ASN A 131 -5.51 -6.91 -0.15
CA ASN A 131 -5.15 -6.73 1.25
C ASN A 131 -3.67 -7.10 1.47
N PRO A 132 -2.94 -6.38 2.32
CA PRO A 132 -1.57 -6.77 2.65
C PRO A 132 -1.51 -8.13 3.37
N SER A 133 -2.50 -8.41 4.21
CA SER A 133 -2.71 -9.68 4.92
C SER A 133 -4.19 -9.89 5.24
N SER A 134 -4.53 -11.03 5.82
CA SER A 134 -5.87 -11.26 6.36
C SER A 134 -6.21 -10.23 7.44
N THR A 135 -7.38 -9.60 7.32
CA THR A 135 -7.88 -8.62 8.29
C THR A 135 -7.93 -9.18 9.72
N ASP A 136 -8.44 -10.41 9.86
CA ASP A 136 -8.54 -11.08 11.17
C ASP A 136 -7.15 -11.37 11.75
N LEU A 137 -6.19 -11.79 10.91
CA LEU A 137 -4.82 -12.04 11.35
C LEU A 137 -4.15 -10.75 11.81
N ILE A 138 -4.32 -9.64 11.09
CA ILE A 138 -3.77 -8.33 11.50
C ILE A 138 -4.40 -7.89 12.83
N GLY A 139 -5.74 -7.94 12.94
CA GLY A 139 -6.43 -7.56 14.16
C GLY A 139 -5.99 -8.38 15.37
N ASN A 140 -5.84 -9.70 15.21
CA ASN A 140 -5.30 -10.57 16.27
C ASN A 140 -3.84 -10.24 16.59
N THR A 141 -3.01 -10.01 15.56
CA THR A 141 -1.57 -9.73 15.74
C THR A 141 -1.34 -8.48 16.57
N ILE A 142 -2.02 -7.37 16.28
CA ILE A 142 -1.79 -6.12 17.01
C ILE A 142 -2.21 -6.18 18.48
N ILE A 143 -3.23 -6.97 18.83
CA ILE A 143 -3.58 -7.22 20.24
C ILE A 143 -2.57 -8.18 20.89
N LYS A 144 -2.19 -9.25 20.19
CA LYS A 144 -1.23 -10.22 20.69
C LYS A 144 0.11 -9.57 21.03
N LEU A 145 0.64 -8.69 20.16
CA LEU A 145 1.90 -7.96 20.38
C LEU A 145 1.87 -7.13 21.67
N ALA A 146 0.73 -6.54 22.04
CA ALA A 146 0.58 -5.86 23.31
C ALA A 146 0.48 -6.85 24.48
N ALA A 147 -0.38 -7.85 24.36
CA ALA A 147 -0.67 -8.82 25.42
C ALA A 147 0.56 -9.66 25.82
N ASP A 148 1.40 -10.05 24.86
CA ASP A 148 2.61 -10.84 25.12
C ASP A 148 3.60 -10.14 26.07
N HIS A 149 3.53 -8.80 26.16
CA HIS A 149 4.37 -8.00 27.03
C HIS A 149 3.64 -7.44 28.26
N MET A 150 2.42 -7.91 28.51
CA MET A 150 1.57 -7.52 29.65
C MET A 150 1.00 -8.77 30.36
N PRO A 151 1.84 -9.58 31.03
CA PRO A 151 1.38 -10.84 31.63
C PRO A 151 0.33 -10.65 32.74
N GLY A 152 0.23 -9.46 33.30
CA GLY A 152 -0.81 -9.09 34.28
C GLY A 152 -2.03 -8.40 33.65
N GLY A 153 -2.09 -8.27 32.32
CA GLY A 153 -3.05 -7.43 31.65
C GLY A 153 -2.78 -5.93 31.86
N GLY A 154 -3.74 -5.10 31.48
CA GLY A 154 -3.68 -3.65 31.67
C GLY A 154 -4.44 -2.89 30.59
N ASP A 155 -4.47 -1.58 30.75
CA ASP A 155 -5.12 -0.68 29.82
C ASP A 155 -4.27 -0.47 28.58
N VAL A 156 -4.89 -0.58 27.40
CA VAL A 156 -4.28 -0.30 26.11
C VAL A 156 -5.09 0.75 25.36
N ALA A 157 -4.44 1.56 24.55
CA ALA A 157 -5.10 2.48 23.64
C ALA A 157 -4.66 2.23 22.20
N ILE A 158 -5.54 2.49 21.24
CA ILE A 158 -5.22 2.44 19.81
C ILE A 158 -5.01 3.87 19.30
N LEU A 159 -3.88 4.10 18.59
CA LEU A 159 -3.62 5.31 17.83
C LEU A 159 -3.59 4.97 16.35
N SER A 160 -4.66 5.33 15.64
CA SER A 160 -4.90 5.02 14.24
C SER A 160 -4.55 6.20 13.31
N ALA A 161 -4.64 5.99 12.00
CA ALA A 161 -4.51 7.03 10.96
C ALA A 161 -5.76 7.94 10.93
N THR A 162 -6.41 8.09 9.79
CA THR A 162 -7.66 8.85 9.67
C THR A 162 -8.87 8.03 10.14
N ALA A 163 -9.92 8.71 10.58
CA ALA A 163 -11.17 8.05 10.98
C ALA A 163 -11.88 7.35 9.81
N THR A 164 -11.53 7.67 8.57
CA THR A 164 -12.08 7.05 7.34
C THR A 164 -11.19 5.98 6.75
N ALA A 165 -10.00 5.71 7.30
CA ALA A 165 -9.05 4.72 6.77
C ALA A 165 -9.66 3.31 6.77
N THR A 166 -10.00 2.80 5.59
CA THR A 166 -10.73 1.53 5.41
C THR A 166 -10.02 0.36 6.05
N ASN A 167 -8.71 0.20 5.75
CA ASN A 167 -7.89 -0.90 6.25
C ASN A 167 -7.79 -0.88 7.78
N GLN A 168 -7.42 0.26 8.36
CA GLN A 168 -7.20 0.35 9.80
C GLN A 168 -8.50 0.19 10.59
N ASN A 169 -9.63 0.73 10.11
CA ASN A 169 -10.92 0.51 10.74
C ASN A 169 -11.29 -0.97 10.76
N ALA A 170 -11.08 -1.69 9.64
CA ALA A 170 -11.32 -3.13 9.58
C ALA A 170 -10.42 -3.92 10.54
N TRP A 171 -9.13 -3.56 10.64
CA TRP A 171 -8.19 -4.18 11.58
C TRP A 171 -8.53 -3.90 13.04
N ILE A 172 -9.00 -2.68 13.36
CA ILE A 172 -9.44 -2.29 14.70
C ILE A 172 -10.71 -3.05 15.09
N ASP A 173 -11.63 -3.25 14.17
CA ASP A 173 -12.85 -4.02 14.45
C ASP A 173 -12.51 -5.50 14.65
N ALA A 174 -11.62 -6.08 13.86
CA ALA A 174 -11.11 -7.42 14.07
C ALA A 174 -10.35 -7.54 15.41
N ALA A 175 -9.54 -6.52 15.77
CA ALA A 175 -8.86 -6.46 17.06
C ALA A 175 -9.85 -6.44 18.24
N LYS A 176 -10.91 -5.63 18.16
CA LYS A 176 -11.98 -5.61 19.18
C LYS A 176 -12.70 -6.95 19.29
N ALA A 177 -12.91 -7.65 18.18
CA ALA A 177 -13.57 -8.96 18.16
C ALA A 177 -12.74 -10.03 18.87
N VAL A 178 -11.40 -9.96 18.85
CA VAL A 178 -10.52 -10.93 19.51
C VAL A 178 -10.16 -10.56 20.96
N LEU A 179 -10.38 -9.32 21.40
CA LEU A 179 -10.08 -8.87 22.76
C LEU A 179 -10.57 -9.82 23.86
N PRO A 180 -11.77 -10.44 23.79
CA PRO A 180 -12.23 -11.39 24.81
C PRO A 180 -11.29 -12.59 25.00
N ASN A 181 -10.46 -12.91 24.04
CA ASN A 181 -9.49 -14.01 24.12
C ASN A 181 -8.19 -13.59 24.88
N TYR A 182 -8.00 -12.31 25.16
CA TYR A 182 -6.85 -11.74 25.85
C TYR A 182 -7.25 -11.22 27.23
N SER A 183 -7.38 -12.14 28.19
CA SER A 183 -7.85 -11.81 29.55
C SER A 183 -7.03 -10.72 30.19
N GLY A 184 -7.69 -9.71 30.72
CA GLY A 184 -7.07 -8.58 31.40
C GLY A 184 -6.57 -7.45 30.48
N VAL A 185 -6.64 -7.58 29.16
CA VAL A 185 -6.37 -6.48 28.23
C VAL A 185 -7.62 -5.63 28.06
N ASN A 186 -7.55 -4.35 28.44
CA ASN A 186 -8.66 -3.42 28.38
C ASN A 186 -8.40 -2.33 27.32
N LEU A 187 -9.15 -2.28 26.23
CA LEU A 187 -9.07 -1.17 25.29
C LEU A 187 -9.84 0.04 25.84
N VAL A 188 -9.10 1.07 26.29
CA VAL A 188 -9.68 2.27 26.94
C VAL A 188 -9.98 3.40 25.96
N ALA A 189 -9.27 3.47 24.81
CA ALA A 189 -9.49 4.53 23.83
C ALA A 189 -9.01 4.12 22.43
N THR A 190 -9.61 4.77 21.42
CA THR A 190 -9.09 4.82 20.06
C THR A 190 -9.02 6.29 19.66
N VAL A 191 -7.84 6.75 19.23
CA VAL A 191 -7.59 8.12 18.76
C VAL A 191 -6.99 8.10 17.35
N TYR A 192 -7.00 9.24 16.67
CA TYR A 192 -6.66 9.33 15.24
C TYR A 192 -5.61 10.42 15.00
N GLY A 193 -4.44 9.99 14.55
CA GLY A 193 -3.30 10.87 14.23
C GLY A 193 -3.25 11.35 12.77
N ASP A 194 -4.19 10.93 11.93
CA ASP A 194 -4.32 11.27 10.49
C ASP A 194 -3.08 10.94 9.64
N ASP A 195 -2.25 9.98 10.08
CA ASP A 195 -0.91 9.71 9.51
C ASP A 195 -0.02 10.96 9.43
N LEU A 196 -0.24 11.91 10.34
CA LEU A 196 0.59 13.09 10.53
C LEU A 196 1.43 12.91 11.79
N SER A 197 2.75 13.03 11.68
CA SER A 197 3.69 12.80 12.78
C SER A 197 3.37 13.69 13.99
N ASP A 198 3.21 14.99 13.78
CA ASP A 198 2.91 15.96 14.85
C ASP A 198 1.57 15.70 15.54
N LYS A 199 0.54 15.31 14.79
CA LYS A 199 -0.76 15.00 15.37
C LYS A 199 -0.68 13.69 16.15
N SER A 200 -0.11 12.64 15.56
CA SER A 200 0.09 11.35 16.22
C SER A 200 0.87 11.49 17.53
N TYR A 201 1.93 12.32 17.54
CA TYR A 201 2.70 12.62 18.74
C TYR A 201 1.82 13.27 19.83
N ARG A 202 1.01 14.29 19.48
CA ARG A 202 0.11 14.95 20.44
C ARG A 202 -0.99 14.01 20.94
N GLU A 203 -1.53 13.15 20.09
CA GLU A 203 -2.51 12.14 20.49
C GLU A 203 -1.90 11.14 21.48
N ALA A 204 -0.66 10.68 21.25
CA ALA A 204 0.04 9.81 22.18
C ALA A 204 0.28 10.49 23.54
N GLN A 205 0.66 11.78 23.56
CA GLN A 205 0.77 12.56 24.80
C GLN A 205 -0.59 12.70 25.51
N GLY A 206 -1.67 12.94 24.74
CA GLY A 206 -3.03 13.02 25.27
C GLY A 206 -3.49 11.71 25.91
N LEU A 207 -3.17 10.57 25.30
CA LEU A 207 -3.44 9.25 25.88
C LEU A 207 -2.72 9.04 27.20
N MET A 208 -1.43 9.36 27.28
CA MET A 208 -0.63 9.23 28.52
C MET A 208 -1.12 10.16 29.65
N ALA A 209 -1.63 11.33 29.31
CA ALA A 209 -2.18 12.28 30.29
C ALA A 209 -3.57 11.86 30.79
N THR A 210 -4.39 11.28 29.90
CA THR A 210 -5.79 10.91 30.21
C THR A 210 -5.88 9.56 30.94
N TYR A 211 -4.98 8.63 30.60
CA TYR A 211 -4.97 7.27 31.13
C TYR A 211 -3.62 7.00 31.83
N PRO A 212 -3.48 7.40 33.13
CA PRO A 212 -2.21 7.30 33.84
C PRO A 212 -1.72 5.86 34.05
N ASP A 213 -2.64 4.88 34.01
CA ASP A 213 -2.36 3.45 34.16
C ASP A 213 -2.15 2.74 32.82
N LEU A 214 -2.08 3.48 31.70
CA LEU A 214 -1.87 2.95 30.36
C LEU A 214 -0.60 2.08 30.30
N LYS A 215 -0.72 0.86 29.74
CA LYS A 215 0.38 -0.11 29.62
C LYS A 215 0.88 -0.26 28.18
N ALA A 216 0.03 0.00 27.19
CA ALA A 216 0.48 -0.01 25.81
C ALA A 216 -0.27 0.99 24.92
N ILE A 217 0.46 1.52 23.93
CA ILE A 217 -0.12 2.20 22.77
C ILE A 217 0.05 1.27 21.57
N ILE A 218 -1.07 0.87 20.96
CA ILE A 218 -1.13 0.04 19.78
C ILE A 218 -1.38 0.96 18.58
N ALA A 219 -0.41 1.08 17.67
CA ALA A 219 -0.55 1.91 16.49
C ALA A 219 -0.50 1.06 15.21
N PRO A 220 -1.66 0.79 14.55
CA PRO A 220 -1.69 0.09 13.28
C PRO A 220 -1.30 0.98 12.08
N THR A 221 -0.35 1.87 12.28
CA THR A 221 0.16 2.85 11.31
C THR A 221 1.65 3.10 11.51
N THR A 222 2.45 3.12 10.44
CA THR A 222 3.89 3.34 10.52
C THR A 222 4.25 4.73 11.05
N VAL A 223 3.44 5.74 10.72
CA VAL A 223 3.61 7.10 11.26
C VAL A 223 3.24 7.15 12.74
N GLY A 224 2.10 6.57 13.10
CA GLY A 224 1.59 6.60 14.47
C GLY A 224 2.48 5.85 15.47
N ILE A 225 3.02 4.69 15.08
CA ILE A 225 3.90 3.90 15.98
C ILE A 225 5.20 4.65 16.26
N LEU A 226 5.82 5.25 15.24
CA LEU A 226 7.06 6.01 15.40
C LEU A 226 6.83 7.26 16.27
N ALA A 227 5.75 8.00 16.01
CA ALA A 227 5.39 9.17 16.80
C ALA A 227 5.05 8.82 18.26
N SER A 228 4.37 7.69 18.49
CA SER A 228 4.10 7.18 19.85
C SER A 228 5.37 6.80 20.59
N CYS A 229 6.32 6.16 19.90
CA CYS A 229 7.63 5.82 20.44
C CYS A 229 8.37 7.09 20.91
N GLN A 230 8.40 8.13 20.08
CA GLN A 230 9.00 9.41 20.44
C GLN A 230 8.31 10.04 21.65
N ALA A 231 6.97 10.07 21.67
CA ALA A 231 6.20 10.64 22.77
C ALA A 231 6.44 9.91 24.11
N VAL A 232 6.49 8.57 24.08
CA VAL A 232 6.80 7.75 25.29
C VAL A 232 8.23 7.98 25.76
N THR A 233 9.17 8.12 24.83
CA THR A 233 10.59 8.42 25.12
C THR A 233 10.72 9.78 25.78
N ASP A 234 10.15 10.83 25.21
CA ASP A 234 10.23 12.21 25.71
C ASP A 234 9.53 12.37 27.06
N ALA A 235 8.47 11.58 27.30
CA ALA A 235 7.77 11.55 28.59
C ALA A 235 8.53 10.75 29.68
N GLY A 236 9.65 10.09 29.32
CA GLY A 236 10.42 9.25 30.27
C GLY A 236 9.66 7.99 30.73
N LYS A 237 8.74 7.47 29.90
CA LYS A 237 7.85 6.33 30.22
C LYS A 237 8.31 5.01 29.58
N ILE A 238 9.55 4.95 29.10
CA ILE A 238 10.13 3.68 28.63
C ILE A 238 10.14 2.66 29.77
N GLY A 239 9.59 1.48 29.50
CA GLY A 239 9.42 0.42 30.49
C GLY A 239 8.08 0.43 31.22
N ASP A 240 7.40 1.58 31.31
CA ASP A 240 6.05 1.71 31.86
C ASP A 240 4.98 1.47 30.77
N ILE A 241 5.22 2.00 29.57
CA ILE A 241 4.32 1.92 28.42
C ILE A 241 5.06 1.26 27.26
N ASN A 242 4.52 0.16 26.73
CA ASN A 242 5.01 -0.47 25.51
C ASN A 242 4.32 0.15 24.27
N VAL A 243 5.11 0.58 23.29
CA VAL A 243 4.59 1.00 21.98
C VAL A 243 4.69 -0.18 21.02
N THR A 244 3.59 -0.53 20.37
CA THR A 244 3.52 -1.69 19.48
C THR A 244 2.53 -1.45 18.33
N GLY A 245 2.45 -2.37 17.38
CA GLY A 245 1.55 -2.25 16.24
C GLY A 245 2.24 -2.58 14.93
N LEU A 246 2.04 -1.74 13.91
CA LEU A 246 2.59 -1.92 12.56
C LEU A 246 3.63 -0.84 12.26
N GLY A 247 4.88 -1.23 11.99
CA GLY A 247 5.99 -0.30 11.80
C GLY A 247 7.03 -0.80 10.80
N LEU A 248 7.79 0.13 10.21
CA LEU A 248 8.92 -0.23 9.35
C LEU A 248 10.15 -0.55 10.18
N PRO A 249 10.86 -1.65 9.93
CA PRO A 249 12.08 -1.99 10.65
C PRO A 249 13.13 -0.89 10.64
N SER A 250 13.30 -0.19 9.51
CA SER A 250 14.26 0.92 9.38
C SER A 250 13.93 2.10 10.30
N GLU A 251 12.65 2.39 10.51
CA GLU A 251 12.20 3.49 11.36
C GLU A 251 12.15 3.09 12.84
N MET A 252 11.79 1.83 13.12
CA MET A 252 11.52 1.33 14.47
C MET A 252 12.75 0.76 15.18
N ALA A 253 13.90 0.59 14.50
CA ALA A 253 15.10 0.02 15.11
C ALA A 253 15.52 0.75 16.38
N GLY A 254 15.57 2.10 16.36
CA GLY A 254 15.90 2.90 17.53
C GLY A 254 14.89 2.76 18.68
N CYS A 255 13.62 2.51 18.36
CA CYS A 255 12.57 2.28 19.35
C CYS A 255 12.70 0.91 20.03
N VAL A 256 13.15 -0.10 19.28
CA VAL A 256 13.47 -1.43 19.83
C VAL A 256 14.72 -1.35 20.70
N ASP A 257 15.77 -0.70 20.21
CA ASP A 257 17.05 -0.54 20.94
C ASP A 257 16.88 0.21 22.27
N SER A 258 16.03 1.24 22.28
CA SER A 258 15.72 1.98 23.51
C SER A 258 14.82 1.22 24.48
N GLY A 259 14.12 0.18 24.01
CA GLY A 259 13.13 -0.57 24.77
C GLY A 259 11.76 0.10 24.89
N ALA A 260 11.50 1.18 24.17
CA ALA A 260 10.17 1.79 24.06
C ALA A 260 9.20 0.86 23.31
N THR A 261 9.73 0.06 22.38
CA THR A 261 8.99 -0.98 21.64
C THR A 261 9.63 -2.34 21.92
N LYS A 262 8.85 -3.29 22.42
CA LYS A 262 9.31 -4.66 22.66
C LYS A 262 9.24 -5.51 21.41
N SER A 263 8.16 -5.38 20.66
CA SER A 263 7.93 -6.02 19.36
C SER A 263 6.90 -5.23 18.56
N PHE A 264 6.96 -5.37 17.26
CA PHE A 264 6.00 -4.84 16.30
C PHE A 264 5.94 -5.76 15.09
N ALA A 265 4.98 -5.55 14.19
CA ALA A 265 4.88 -6.37 12.99
C ALA A 265 4.68 -5.50 11.75
N ILE A 266 4.97 -6.07 10.58
CA ILE A 266 4.51 -5.60 9.29
C ILE A 266 4.75 -6.69 8.24
N TRP A 267 4.05 -6.61 7.11
CA TRP A 267 4.39 -7.29 5.86
C TRP A 267 5.44 -6.49 5.08
N ASN A 268 6.00 -7.09 4.04
CA ASN A 268 6.95 -6.37 3.18
C ASN A 268 6.21 -5.37 2.25
N PRO A 269 6.36 -4.05 2.42
CA PRO A 269 5.71 -3.05 1.57
C PRO A 269 6.24 -3.05 0.13
N ILE A 270 7.50 -3.43 -0.11
CA ILE A 270 8.07 -3.58 -1.45
C ILE A 270 7.30 -4.65 -2.21
N ASP A 271 7.07 -5.83 -1.59
CA ASP A 271 6.31 -6.90 -2.21
C ASP A 271 4.84 -6.52 -2.44
N LEU A 272 4.27 -5.69 -1.57
CA LEU A 272 2.89 -5.21 -1.74
C LEU A 272 2.76 -4.27 -2.95
N GLY A 273 3.66 -3.31 -3.11
CA GLY A 273 3.68 -2.41 -4.27
C GLY A 273 3.97 -3.15 -5.57
N TYR A 274 4.89 -4.12 -5.52
CA TYR A 274 5.17 -5.03 -6.63
C TYR A 274 3.92 -5.81 -7.05
N ALA A 275 3.25 -6.46 -6.10
CA ALA A 275 2.05 -7.27 -6.37
C ALA A 275 0.89 -6.40 -6.90
N ALA A 276 0.67 -5.20 -6.34
CA ALA A 276 -0.36 -4.27 -6.80
C ALA A 276 -0.15 -3.86 -8.26
N THR A 277 1.10 -3.61 -8.66
CA THR A 277 1.48 -3.25 -10.04
C THR A 277 1.31 -4.44 -11.00
N MET A 278 1.75 -5.64 -10.60
CA MET A 278 1.53 -6.87 -11.37
C MET A 278 0.05 -7.15 -11.59
N ILE A 279 -0.78 -6.99 -10.56
CA ILE A 279 -2.24 -7.15 -10.63
C ILE A 279 -2.84 -6.14 -11.61
N ALA A 280 -2.50 -4.85 -11.46
CA ALA A 280 -3.02 -3.79 -12.34
C ALA A 280 -2.68 -4.07 -13.81
N HIS A 281 -1.42 -4.46 -14.09
CA HIS A 281 -0.99 -4.89 -15.42
C HIS A 281 -1.79 -6.08 -15.94
N ASN A 282 -1.90 -7.16 -15.14
CA ASN A 282 -2.54 -8.39 -15.61
C ASN A 282 -4.04 -8.22 -15.87
N ILE A 283 -4.74 -7.43 -15.03
CA ILE A 283 -6.15 -7.11 -15.26
C ILE A 283 -6.30 -6.25 -16.53
N SER A 284 -5.43 -5.28 -16.76
CA SER A 284 -5.42 -4.48 -18.00
C SER A 284 -5.15 -5.33 -19.25
N LYS A 285 -4.45 -6.45 -19.11
CA LYS A 285 -4.23 -7.45 -20.19
C LYS A 285 -5.33 -8.51 -20.27
N GLY A 286 -6.42 -8.37 -19.51
CA GLY A 286 -7.60 -9.22 -19.60
C GLY A 286 -7.69 -10.35 -18.59
N ALA A 287 -6.90 -10.33 -17.51
CA ALA A 287 -7.10 -11.25 -16.39
C ALA A 287 -8.51 -11.04 -15.81
N LYS A 288 -9.18 -12.15 -15.51
CA LYS A 288 -10.54 -12.14 -14.98
C LYS A 288 -10.55 -11.67 -13.52
N THR A 289 -11.60 -10.97 -13.15
CA THR A 289 -11.91 -10.56 -11.79
C THR A 289 -13.25 -11.12 -11.34
N GLY A 290 -13.54 -11.06 -10.05
CA GLY A 290 -14.76 -11.60 -9.43
C GLY A 290 -14.49 -12.84 -8.57
N PRO A 291 -15.51 -13.35 -7.86
CA PRO A 291 -15.37 -14.45 -6.90
C PRO A 291 -14.68 -15.68 -7.53
N GLY A 292 -13.66 -16.19 -6.83
CA GLY A 292 -12.89 -17.37 -7.26
C GLY A 292 -11.93 -17.14 -8.43
N ALA A 293 -11.86 -15.93 -9.00
CA ALA A 293 -10.89 -15.60 -10.03
C ALA A 293 -9.47 -15.64 -9.46
N VAL A 294 -8.51 -16.03 -10.30
CA VAL A 294 -7.09 -16.10 -9.95
C VAL A 294 -6.33 -15.08 -10.77
N VAL A 295 -5.68 -14.13 -10.09
CA VAL A 295 -4.88 -13.07 -10.71
C VAL A 295 -3.41 -13.27 -10.35
N PRO A 296 -2.50 -13.40 -11.32
CA PRO A 296 -1.07 -13.51 -11.03
C PRO A 296 -0.50 -12.25 -10.38
N MET A 297 0.39 -12.44 -9.40
CA MET A 297 1.11 -11.38 -8.69
C MET A 297 2.65 -11.48 -8.90
N GLY A 298 3.09 -12.01 -10.04
CA GLY A 298 4.52 -12.23 -10.32
C GLY A 298 5.18 -13.13 -9.28
N ARG A 299 6.30 -12.70 -8.72
CA ARG A 299 7.04 -13.45 -7.68
C ARG A 299 6.23 -13.75 -6.41
N MET A 300 5.15 -13.01 -6.17
CA MET A 300 4.25 -13.22 -5.03
C MET A 300 3.21 -14.34 -5.29
N GLY A 301 3.27 -15.02 -6.44
CA GLY A 301 2.37 -16.11 -6.78
C GLY A 301 1.03 -15.64 -7.34
N ASN A 302 -0.08 -16.10 -6.78
CA ASN A 302 -1.41 -15.83 -7.30
C ASN A 302 -2.35 -15.31 -6.21
N ALA A 303 -3.11 -14.28 -6.51
CA ALA A 303 -4.26 -13.83 -5.72
C ALA A 303 -5.51 -14.61 -6.13
N THR A 304 -6.10 -15.37 -5.21
CA THR A 304 -7.43 -15.96 -5.40
C THR A 304 -8.45 -15.07 -4.73
N LEU A 305 -9.39 -14.53 -5.52
CA LEU A 305 -10.37 -13.57 -5.04
C LEU A 305 -11.50 -14.25 -4.27
N ASP A 306 -11.82 -13.69 -3.12
CA ASP A 306 -12.99 -14.06 -2.32
C ASP A 306 -14.30 -13.51 -2.92
N ASP A 307 -15.41 -13.70 -2.20
CA ASP A 307 -16.73 -13.24 -2.64
C ASP A 307 -16.86 -11.70 -2.71
N SER A 308 -15.98 -10.97 -2.03
CA SER A 308 -15.91 -9.50 -2.08
C SER A 308 -15.03 -8.97 -3.21
N GLY A 309 -14.39 -9.86 -3.97
CA GLY A 309 -13.38 -9.51 -4.97
C GLY A 309 -12.06 -9.04 -4.35
N SER A 310 -11.71 -9.57 -3.19
CA SER A 310 -10.48 -9.25 -2.46
C SER A 310 -9.59 -10.47 -2.31
N ALA A 311 -8.29 -10.26 -2.13
CA ALA A 311 -7.33 -11.28 -1.77
C ALA A 311 -6.31 -10.73 -0.78
N ALA A 312 -5.68 -11.58 0.02
CA ALA A 312 -4.57 -11.24 0.90
C ALA A 312 -3.22 -11.63 0.27
N MET A 313 -2.19 -10.81 0.49
CA MET A 313 -0.85 -11.04 -0.07
C MET A 313 -0.03 -12.01 0.78
N SER A 314 0.18 -11.69 2.05
CA SER A 314 1.08 -12.46 2.94
C SER A 314 0.73 -12.25 4.42
N ASP A 315 1.35 -13.05 5.29
CA ASP A 315 1.22 -12.86 6.73
C ASP A 315 2.13 -11.73 7.24
N PRO A 316 1.76 -11.01 8.34
CA PRO A 316 2.65 -10.08 9.00
C PRO A 316 3.84 -10.83 9.61
N PHE A 317 5.03 -10.24 9.52
CA PHE A 317 6.23 -10.73 10.20
C PHE A 317 6.47 -9.90 11.47
N THR A 318 6.84 -10.56 12.56
CA THR A 318 7.13 -9.90 13.84
C THR A 318 8.60 -9.56 13.97
N TYR A 319 8.88 -8.33 14.34
CA TYR A 319 10.20 -7.77 14.59
C TYR A 319 10.38 -7.45 16.07
N ASP A 320 11.56 -7.77 16.60
CA ASP A 320 11.97 -7.49 17.97
C ASP A 320 13.51 -7.39 18.06
N SER A 321 14.06 -7.26 19.27
CA SER A 321 15.50 -7.11 19.48
C SER A 321 16.34 -8.29 19.00
N SER A 322 15.75 -9.46 18.75
CA SER A 322 16.48 -10.64 18.28
C SER A 322 16.73 -10.65 16.76
N ASN A 323 15.94 -9.89 16.01
CA ASN A 323 15.98 -9.92 14.56
C ASN A 323 16.05 -8.56 13.86
N ILE A 324 15.76 -7.45 14.54
CA ILE A 324 15.66 -6.11 13.93
C ILE A 324 16.89 -5.71 13.12
N ASP A 325 18.08 -6.07 13.58
CA ASP A 325 19.36 -5.75 12.92
C ASP A 325 19.46 -6.32 11.50
N GLN A 326 18.76 -7.41 11.22
CA GLN A 326 18.76 -8.06 9.91
C GLN A 326 17.88 -7.32 8.89
N PHE A 327 16.92 -6.55 9.37
CA PHE A 327 15.86 -5.94 8.54
C PHE A 327 15.92 -4.41 8.47
N LYS A 328 16.55 -3.72 9.43
CA LYS A 328 16.58 -2.26 9.53
C LYS A 328 17.18 -1.52 8.31
N SER A 329 17.84 -2.22 7.38
CA SER A 329 18.37 -1.65 6.15
C SER A 329 17.59 -2.03 4.89
N ILE A 330 16.51 -2.81 5.02
CA ILE A 330 15.75 -3.34 3.87
C ILE A 330 14.65 -2.35 3.45
N PHE A 331 13.86 -1.90 4.38
CA PHE A 331 12.77 -0.91 4.18
C PHE A 331 12.39 -0.24 5.49
#